data_a85d35760f25ce8e3c48738fcc8f3558
#
_entry.id   a85d35760f25ce8e3c48738fcc8f3558
#
_cell.length_a   1.000
_cell.length_b   1.000
_cell.length_c   1.000
_cell.angle_alpha   90.00
_cell.angle_beta   90.00
_cell.angle_gamma   90.00
#
_symmetry.space_group_name_H-M   'P 1'
#
loop_
_entity.id
_entity.type
_entity.pdbx_description
1 polymer ?
#
loop_
_entity_poly.entity_id
_entity_poly.type
_entity_poly.pdbx_seq_one_letter_code
_entity_poly.pdbx_strand_id
1 'polypeptide(L)'
;NTADSDEQFASMRSEIAQLKRRANEAAGTVGRLVPPATLLARDDSNRASIVADVKRQLQDEMGLLPLNLLRDRSASFVELYAYDDHGSSSYGTAGYLGEGYFITVKHGVIALNQEGHADPRKITSVKLMYNGKPLNARIVDSGDARVEVDPGDWAIVKVKEKIDMPALNLNLEYGFEFADPIFRLGNDYSKGIILSTGYVGQRTSNKLVTCLTDGHPGVSGGGVLNRDGELVGIPIGRMQGDYRFSFILPLRAEMFRKVGHLN
;
A
#
# COMPACT_ATOMS: atom_id res chain seq x y z
N ASN A 1 22.14 -33.21 -7.67
CA ASN A 1 21.33 -31.98 -7.84
C ASN A 1 21.97 -30.74 -7.19
N THR A 2 22.98 -30.86 -6.35
CA THR A 2 23.79 -29.73 -5.85
C THR A 2 24.83 -29.27 -6.88
N ALA A 3 25.40 -30.17 -7.68
CA ALA A 3 26.38 -29.87 -8.71
C ALA A 3 25.81 -28.97 -9.84
N ASP A 4 24.57 -29.18 -10.23
CA ASP A 4 23.88 -28.42 -11.28
C ASP A 4 23.60 -26.95 -10.83
N SER A 5 23.35 -26.79 -9.57
CA SER A 5 23.13 -25.46 -8.93
C SER A 5 24.45 -24.67 -8.84
N ASP A 6 25.58 -25.35 -8.52
CA ASP A 6 26.89 -24.71 -8.42
C ASP A 6 27.46 -24.30 -9.80
N GLU A 7 27.18 -25.07 -10.85
CA GLU A 7 27.49 -24.68 -12.24
C GLU A 7 26.65 -23.46 -12.70
N GLN A 8 25.38 -23.41 -12.38
CA GLN A 8 24.54 -22.24 -12.70
C GLN A 8 25.00 -20.98 -11.97
N PHE A 9 25.39 -21.08 -10.70
CA PHE A 9 25.95 -19.94 -9.95
C PHE A 9 27.30 -19.49 -10.48
N ALA A 10 28.16 -20.42 -10.94
CA ALA A 10 29.44 -20.09 -11.57
C ALA A 10 29.25 -19.38 -12.91
N SER A 11 28.26 -19.83 -13.72
CA SER A 11 27.90 -19.20 -15.00
C SER A 11 27.39 -17.77 -14.79
N MET A 12 26.45 -17.57 -13.86
CA MET A 12 25.92 -16.22 -13.54
C MET A 12 27.00 -15.27 -13.02
N ARG A 13 27.92 -15.74 -12.20
CA ARG A 13 29.08 -14.92 -11.74
C ARG A 13 29.98 -14.50 -12.90
N SER A 14 30.20 -15.39 -13.88
CA SER A 14 30.98 -15.10 -15.07
C SER A 14 30.28 -14.03 -15.94
N GLU A 15 28.97 -14.14 -16.16
CA GLU A 15 28.19 -13.14 -16.90
C GLU A 15 28.21 -11.77 -16.24
N ILE A 16 28.00 -11.72 -14.94
CA ILE A 16 28.05 -10.46 -14.16
C ILE A 16 29.45 -9.83 -14.29
N ALA A 17 30.50 -10.62 -14.25
CA ALA A 17 31.87 -10.12 -14.41
C ALA A 17 32.15 -9.60 -15.84
N GLN A 18 31.57 -10.22 -16.88
CA GLN A 18 31.64 -9.74 -18.25
C GLN A 18 30.86 -8.45 -18.46
N LEU A 19 29.64 -8.35 -17.93
CA LEU A 19 28.81 -7.15 -18.00
C LEU A 19 29.47 -5.95 -17.29
N LYS A 20 30.09 -6.19 -16.12
CA LYS A 20 30.88 -5.16 -15.42
C LYS A 20 32.10 -4.70 -16.24
N ARG A 21 32.79 -5.56 -16.92
CA ARG A 21 33.92 -5.18 -17.81
C ARG A 21 33.42 -4.33 -18.99
N ARG A 22 32.37 -4.77 -19.68
CA ARG A 22 31.76 -4.01 -20.80
C ARG A 22 31.24 -2.64 -20.36
N ALA A 23 30.64 -2.54 -19.20
CA ALA A 23 30.17 -1.25 -18.63
C ALA A 23 31.37 -0.33 -18.34
N ASN A 24 32.45 -0.83 -17.77
CA ASN A 24 33.65 -0.03 -17.51
C ASN A 24 34.42 0.36 -18.81
N GLU A 25 34.44 -0.49 -19.83
CA GLU A 25 35.02 -0.19 -21.15
C GLU A 25 34.18 0.88 -21.88
N ALA A 26 32.85 0.78 -21.84
CA ALA A 26 31.94 1.80 -22.38
C ALA A 26 32.11 3.15 -21.68
N ALA A 27 32.21 3.16 -20.36
CA ALA A 27 32.43 4.37 -19.56
C ALA A 27 33.82 5.00 -19.87
N GLY A 28 34.84 4.17 -20.08
CA GLY A 28 36.18 4.64 -20.49
C GLY A 28 36.21 5.25 -21.91
N THR A 29 35.38 4.75 -22.82
CA THR A 29 35.28 5.25 -24.20
C THR A 29 34.52 6.58 -24.26
N VAL A 30 33.45 6.75 -23.49
CA VAL A 30 32.69 7.99 -23.39
C VAL A 30 33.56 9.10 -22.76
N GLY A 31 34.37 8.79 -21.75
CA GLY A 31 35.26 9.78 -21.11
C GLY A 31 36.38 10.33 -22.00
N ARG A 32 36.64 9.72 -23.17
CA ARG A 32 37.67 10.17 -24.12
C ARG A 32 37.14 11.12 -25.20
N LEU A 33 35.83 11.27 -25.36
CA LEU A 33 35.21 12.00 -26.47
C LEU A 33 34.67 13.39 -26.10
N VAL A 34 34.78 13.85 -24.84
CA VAL A 34 34.18 15.11 -24.40
C VAL A 34 35.13 15.92 -23.50
N PRO A 35 35.33 17.25 -23.75
CA PRO A 35 36.23 18.09 -22.92
C PRO A 35 35.63 18.32 -21.52
N PRO A 36 36.49 18.35 -20.45
CA PRO A 36 36.03 18.25 -19.06
C PRO A 36 35.27 19.42 -18.46
N ALA A 37 35.33 20.61 -19.04
CA ALA A 37 34.90 21.83 -18.37
C ALA A 37 33.44 22.24 -18.59
N THR A 38 32.74 21.70 -19.60
CA THR A 38 31.35 22.14 -19.93
C THR A 38 30.30 21.08 -19.56
N LEU A 39 30.71 19.92 -19.12
CA LEU A 39 29.83 18.76 -18.79
C LEU A 39 29.45 18.67 -17.33
N LEU A 40 30.20 19.28 -16.42
CA LEU A 40 30.01 19.09 -14.97
C LEU A 40 28.70 19.70 -14.41
N ALA A 41 28.16 20.75 -15.01
CA ALA A 41 26.95 21.40 -14.50
C ALA A 41 25.63 20.88 -15.13
N ARG A 42 25.71 20.17 -16.27
CA ARG A 42 24.54 19.50 -16.89
C ARG A 42 24.41 18.04 -16.52
N ASP A 43 25.44 17.49 -15.91
CA ASP A 43 25.62 16.03 -15.76
C ASP A 43 24.91 15.47 -14.53
N ASP A 44 24.78 16.24 -13.44
CA ASP A 44 24.25 15.71 -12.18
C ASP A 44 22.72 15.44 -12.24
N SER A 45 21.96 16.26 -12.94
CA SER A 45 20.52 16.01 -13.11
C SER A 45 20.25 14.84 -14.07
N ASN A 46 21.02 14.77 -15.18
CA ASN A 46 20.94 13.66 -16.13
C ASN A 46 21.46 12.35 -15.52
N ARG A 47 22.52 12.41 -14.73
CA ARG A 47 23.02 11.26 -13.98
C ARG A 47 22.01 10.75 -12.94
N ALA A 48 21.42 11.63 -12.18
CA ALA A 48 20.39 11.30 -11.21
C ALA A 48 19.15 10.66 -11.89
N SER A 49 18.73 11.21 -13.04
CA SER A 49 17.65 10.65 -13.85
C SER A 49 18.00 9.25 -14.37
N ILE A 50 19.18 9.08 -15.00
CA ILE A 50 19.60 7.78 -15.53
C ILE A 50 19.73 6.74 -14.40
N VAL A 51 20.28 7.11 -13.26
CA VAL A 51 20.38 6.21 -12.09
C VAL A 51 19.00 5.84 -11.58
N ALA A 52 18.06 6.79 -11.54
CA ALA A 52 16.67 6.52 -11.15
C ALA A 52 15.96 5.58 -12.13
N ASP A 53 16.15 5.79 -13.43
CA ASP A 53 15.55 4.96 -14.49
C ASP A 53 16.14 3.54 -14.48
N VAL A 54 17.47 3.40 -14.38
CA VAL A 54 18.13 2.09 -14.26
C VAL A 54 17.68 1.37 -12.98
N LYS A 55 17.58 2.10 -11.86
CA LYS A 55 17.07 1.53 -10.62
C LYS A 55 15.63 1.04 -10.76
N ARG A 56 14.77 1.85 -11.40
CA ARG A 56 13.39 1.48 -11.68
C ARG A 56 13.32 0.25 -12.57
N GLN A 57 14.06 0.23 -13.67
CA GLN A 57 14.12 -0.91 -14.60
C GLN A 57 14.61 -2.19 -13.90
N LEU A 58 15.67 -2.11 -13.08
CA LEU A 58 16.14 -3.24 -12.29
C LEU A 58 15.10 -3.71 -11.25
N GLN A 59 14.37 -2.79 -10.63
CA GLN A 59 13.27 -3.14 -9.73
C GLN A 59 12.14 -3.87 -10.48
N ASP A 60 11.83 -3.41 -11.70
CA ASP A 60 10.80 -3.99 -12.54
C ASP A 60 11.18 -5.39 -13.05
N GLU A 61 12.39 -5.54 -13.57
CA GLU A 61 12.86 -6.81 -14.14
C GLU A 61 13.22 -7.85 -13.07
N MET A 62 13.73 -7.42 -11.92
CA MET A 62 14.19 -8.32 -10.85
C MET A 62 13.16 -8.47 -9.71
N GLY A 63 12.02 -7.80 -9.77
CA GLY A 63 11.01 -7.83 -8.72
C GLY A 63 11.51 -7.31 -7.37
N LEU A 64 12.49 -6.40 -7.36
CA LEU A 64 13.07 -5.87 -6.12
C LEU A 64 12.06 -5.00 -5.39
N LEU A 65 11.89 -5.29 -4.09
CA LEU A 65 11.00 -4.52 -3.22
C LEU A 65 11.60 -3.15 -2.89
N PRO A 66 10.83 -2.06 -2.94
CA PRO A 66 11.26 -0.74 -2.50
C PRO A 66 11.28 -0.65 -0.96
N LEU A 67 12.14 -1.44 -0.30
CA LEU A 67 12.11 -1.69 1.14
C LEU A 67 12.16 -0.42 2.00
N ASN A 68 12.99 0.57 1.64
CA ASN A 68 13.11 1.80 2.41
C ASN A 68 11.80 2.59 2.35
N LEU A 69 11.25 2.74 1.14
CA LEU A 69 9.97 3.41 0.93
C LEU A 69 8.84 2.74 1.73
N LEU A 70 8.78 1.40 1.72
CA LEU A 70 7.76 0.64 2.44
C LEU A 70 7.93 0.73 3.95
N ARG A 71 9.17 0.79 4.46
CA ARG A 71 9.44 1.06 5.89
C ARG A 71 8.93 2.44 6.30
N ASP A 72 9.23 3.47 5.50
CA ASP A 72 8.76 4.82 5.76
C ASP A 72 7.23 4.88 5.73
N ARG A 73 6.59 4.23 4.76
CA ARG A 73 5.13 4.19 4.63
C ARG A 73 4.43 3.38 5.73
N SER A 74 5.09 2.41 6.34
CA SER A 74 4.48 1.66 7.46
C SER A 74 4.13 2.57 8.63
N ALA A 75 4.89 3.65 8.84
CA ALA A 75 4.63 4.66 9.86
C ALA A 75 3.36 5.52 9.58
N SER A 76 2.77 5.41 8.39
CA SER A 76 1.51 6.11 8.03
C SER A 76 0.25 5.32 8.43
N PHE A 77 0.38 4.15 9.02
CA PHE A 77 -0.75 3.29 9.39
C PHE A 77 -0.80 3.04 10.88
N VAL A 78 -2.02 2.88 11.39
CA VAL A 78 -2.29 2.56 12.80
C VAL A 78 -3.30 1.43 12.89
N GLU A 79 -3.25 0.71 14.00
CA GLU A 79 -4.28 -0.25 14.36
C GLU A 79 -5.57 0.47 14.73
N LEU A 80 -6.69 -0.08 14.28
CA LEU A 80 -8.02 0.39 14.59
C LEU A 80 -8.75 -0.66 15.42
N TYR A 81 -9.45 -0.23 16.46
CA TYR A 81 -10.31 -1.07 17.28
C TYR A 81 -11.70 -0.43 17.36
N ALA A 82 -12.72 -1.22 17.07
CA ALA A 82 -14.11 -0.82 17.23
C ALA A 82 -14.79 -1.68 18.30
N TYR A 83 -15.57 -1.05 19.16
CA TYR A 83 -16.27 -1.69 20.28
C TYR A 83 -17.77 -1.56 20.04
N ASP A 84 -18.48 -2.65 20.22
CA ASP A 84 -19.94 -2.70 20.07
C ASP A 84 -20.67 -2.53 21.41
N ASP A 85 -22.00 -2.50 21.33
CA ASP A 85 -22.90 -2.38 22.47
C ASP A 85 -23.02 -3.67 23.29
N HIS A 86 -22.45 -4.78 22.83
CA HIS A 86 -22.36 -6.05 23.57
C HIS A 86 -21.00 -6.21 24.29
N GLY A 87 -20.10 -5.23 24.19
CA GLY A 87 -18.77 -5.28 24.80
C GLY A 87 -17.75 -6.08 24.02
N SER A 88 -18.10 -6.51 22.81
CA SER A 88 -17.15 -7.17 21.91
C SER A 88 -16.33 -6.13 21.15
N SER A 89 -15.14 -6.53 20.70
CA SER A 89 -14.28 -5.66 19.88
C SER A 89 -13.91 -6.34 18.57
N SER A 90 -13.86 -5.55 17.51
CA SER A 90 -13.25 -5.91 16.25
C SER A 90 -12.01 -5.05 16.02
N TYR A 91 -11.10 -5.52 15.17
CA TYR A 91 -9.87 -4.79 14.85
C TYR A 91 -9.68 -4.69 13.34
N GLY A 92 -8.99 -3.64 12.94
CA GLY A 92 -8.70 -3.32 11.56
C GLY A 92 -7.48 -2.40 11.47
N THR A 93 -7.39 -1.69 10.37
CA THR A 93 -6.32 -0.75 10.09
C THR A 93 -6.88 0.59 9.65
N ALA A 94 -6.14 1.68 9.88
CA ALA A 94 -6.45 3.00 9.33
C ALA A 94 -5.18 3.67 8.80
N GLY A 95 -5.27 4.33 7.64
CA GLY A 95 -4.18 5.07 6.99
C GLY A 95 -4.31 6.57 7.24
N TYR A 96 -3.21 7.21 7.63
CA TYR A 96 -3.18 8.64 7.99
C TYR A 96 -3.16 9.54 6.76
N LEU A 97 -4.08 10.49 6.72
CA LEU A 97 -4.26 11.45 5.62
C LEU A 97 -3.74 12.86 5.93
N GLY A 98 -3.30 13.11 7.16
CA GLY A 98 -2.96 14.45 7.63
C GLY A 98 -4.04 15.07 8.54
N GLU A 99 -3.68 16.08 9.32
CA GLU A 99 -4.58 16.87 10.18
C GLU A 99 -5.55 16.06 11.07
N GLY A 100 -5.10 14.88 11.51
CA GLY A 100 -5.89 13.96 12.34
C GLY A 100 -6.92 13.14 11.58
N TYR A 101 -6.97 13.20 10.24
CA TYR A 101 -7.84 12.39 9.41
C TYR A 101 -7.19 11.05 9.05
N PHE A 102 -8.02 10.01 9.00
CA PHE A 102 -7.60 8.67 8.60
C PHE A 102 -8.66 8.05 7.67
N ILE A 103 -8.20 7.25 6.71
CA ILE A 103 -9.06 6.41 5.88
C ILE A 103 -9.07 4.99 6.42
N THR A 104 -10.23 4.35 6.38
CA THR A 104 -10.44 2.94 6.75
C THR A 104 -11.65 2.38 6.00
N VAL A 105 -12.07 1.17 6.33
CA VAL A 105 -13.30 0.55 5.80
C VAL A 105 -14.51 0.91 6.66
N LYS A 106 -15.70 0.95 6.03
CA LYS A 106 -16.95 1.22 6.73
C LYS A 106 -17.31 0.09 7.69
N HIS A 107 -17.19 -1.17 7.26
CA HIS A 107 -17.47 -2.33 8.13
C HIS A 107 -16.58 -2.39 9.38
N GLY A 108 -15.42 -1.73 9.37
CA GLY A 108 -14.54 -1.60 10.53
C GLY A 108 -15.04 -0.61 11.60
N VAL A 109 -15.97 0.29 11.25
CA VAL A 109 -16.43 1.37 12.15
C VAL A 109 -17.96 1.46 12.26
N ILE A 110 -18.69 0.79 11.38
CA ILE A 110 -20.15 0.68 11.37
C ILE A 110 -20.48 -0.80 11.08
N ALA A 111 -21.35 -1.40 11.90
CA ALA A 111 -21.80 -2.75 11.63
C ALA A 111 -22.60 -2.79 10.33
N LEU A 112 -22.23 -3.68 9.42
CA LEU A 112 -22.92 -3.89 8.15
C LEU A 112 -23.69 -5.22 8.19
N ASN A 113 -24.67 -5.35 7.31
CA ASN A 113 -25.44 -6.58 7.16
C ASN A 113 -24.54 -7.73 6.69
N GLN A 114 -24.78 -8.93 7.20
CA GLN A 114 -24.10 -10.15 6.77
C GLN A 114 -25.10 -11.04 6.05
N GLU A 115 -24.77 -11.47 4.82
CA GLU A 115 -25.55 -12.44 4.03
C GLU A 115 -27.08 -12.22 4.02
N GLY A 116 -27.50 -10.96 3.89
CA GLY A 116 -28.94 -10.62 3.86
C GLY A 116 -29.61 -10.48 5.23
N HIS A 117 -28.89 -10.68 6.32
CA HIS A 117 -29.39 -10.43 7.68
C HIS A 117 -28.84 -9.11 8.21
N ALA A 118 -29.71 -8.31 8.85
CA ALA A 118 -29.27 -7.11 9.56
C ALA A 118 -28.35 -7.51 10.72
N ASP A 119 -27.17 -6.89 10.82
CA ASP A 119 -26.31 -7.04 11.99
C ASP A 119 -26.97 -6.27 13.16
N PRO A 120 -27.38 -6.93 14.25
CA PRO A 120 -28.01 -6.27 15.39
C PRO A 120 -27.00 -5.45 16.20
N ARG A 121 -25.69 -5.62 16.00
CA ARG A 121 -24.65 -4.93 16.76
C ARG A 121 -24.60 -3.45 16.38
N LYS A 122 -24.33 -2.63 17.37
CA LYS A 122 -24.09 -1.21 17.17
C LYS A 122 -22.68 -0.87 17.65
N ILE A 123 -21.84 -0.38 16.74
CA ILE A 123 -20.52 0.13 17.12
C ILE A 123 -20.72 1.40 17.95
N THR A 124 -20.22 1.40 19.18
CA THR A 124 -20.38 2.49 20.15
C THR A 124 -19.14 3.37 20.25
N SER A 125 -17.95 2.82 19.96
CA SER A 125 -16.72 3.59 19.95
C SER A 125 -15.69 3.02 18.99
N VAL A 126 -14.89 3.93 18.39
CA VAL A 126 -13.77 3.61 17.53
C VAL A 126 -12.50 4.22 18.13
N LYS A 127 -11.45 3.44 18.22
CA LYS A 127 -10.15 3.87 18.74
C LYS A 127 -9.03 3.56 17.76
N LEU A 128 -8.10 4.50 17.62
CA LEU A 128 -6.86 4.32 16.87
C LEU A 128 -5.70 4.20 17.85
N MET A 129 -4.81 3.24 17.64
CA MET A 129 -3.64 3.05 18.49
C MET A 129 -2.48 3.88 17.95
N TYR A 130 -2.13 4.94 18.66
CA TYR A 130 -1.02 5.82 18.31
C TYR A 130 0.00 5.87 19.46
N ASN A 131 1.25 5.49 19.18
CA ASN A 131 2.32 5.41 20.18
C ASN A 131 1.92 4.61 21.44
N GLY A 132 1.22 3.50 21.24
CA GLY A 132 0.73 2.63 22.32
C GLY A 132 -0.44 3.20 23.12
N LYS A 133 -1.03 4.32 22.70
CA LYS A 133 -2.18 4.96 23.37
C LYS A 133 -3.43 4.88 22.47
N PRO A 134 -4.60 4.50 23.01
CA PRO A 134 -5.85 4.52 22.28
C PRO A 134 -6.39 5.95 22.18
N LEU A 135 -6.57 6.46 20.97
CA LEU A 135 -7.20 7.74 20.68
C LEU A 135 -8.63 7.54 20.20
N ASN A 136 -9.58 8.29 20.72
CA ASN A 136 -10.98 8.22 20.28
C ASN A 136 -11.12 8.86 18.89
N ALA A 137 -11.65 8.11 17.94
CA ALA A 137 -11.93 8.57 16.61
C ALA A 137 -13.44 8.75 16.40
N ARG A 138 -13.82 9.82 15.69
CA ARG A 138 -15.19 10.04 15.23
C ARG A 138 -15.27 9.80 13.73
N ILE A 139 -16.36 9.25 13.26
CA ILE A 139 -16.65 9.11 11.84
C ILE A 139 -16.97 10.49 11.27
N VAL A 140 -16.30 10.89 10.20
CA VAL A 140 -16.50 12.16 9.49
C VAL A 140 -17.35 11.94 8.24
N ASP A 141 -17.05 10.86 7.52
CA ASP A 141 -17.77 10.46 6.31
C ASP A 141 -17.67 8.96 6.09
N SER A 142 -18.60 8.41 5.32
CA SER A 142 -18.56 7.01 4.90
C SER A 142 -19.34 6.80 3.62
N GLY A 143 -18.98 5.76 2.88
CA GLY A 143 -19.73 5.34 1.71
C GLY A 143 -21.09 4.71 2.07
N ASP A 144 -21.80 4.28 1.07
CA ASP A 144 -23.18 3.80 1.14
C ASP A 144 -23.31 2.27 1.26
N ALA A 145 -22.19 1.54 1.38
CA ALA A 145 -22.21 0.09 1.56
C ALA A 145 -23.17 -0.37 2.65
N ARG A 146 -23.90 -1.43 2.36
CA ARG A 146 -24.77 -2.13 3.33
C ARG A 146 -24.23 -3.52 3.70
N VAL A 147 -23.31 -4.03 2.90
CA VAL A 147 -22.61 -5.31 3.06
C VAL A 147 -21.11 -5.12 2.85
N GLU A 148 -20.32 -6.05 3.31
CA GLU A 148 -18.87 -6.07 3.02
C GLU A 148 -18.61 -6.33 1.53
N VAL A 149 -17.39 -6.05 1.07
CA VAL A 149 -16.94 -6.20 -0.33
C VAL A 149 -17.82 -5.42 -1.32
N ASP A 150 -18.14 -4.19 -0.95
CA ASP A 150 -18.96 -3.25 -1.73
C ASP A 150 -18.13 -1.98 -2.06
N PRO A 151 -18.31 -1.35 -3.23
CA PRO A 151 -17.60 -0.09 -3.57
C PRO A 151 -17.85 1.07 -2.60
N GLY A 152 -18.90 1.03 -1.81
CA GLY A 152 -19.21 2.00 -0.75
C GLY A 152 -18.60 1.64 0.62
N ASP A 153 -17.78 0.59 0.72
CA ASP A 153 -17.22 0.13 1.99
C ASP A 153 -15.95 0.90 2.38
N TRP A 154 -16.09 2.19 2.55
CA TRP A 154 -15.02 3.09 3.02
C TRP A 154 -15.55 4.05 4.10
N ALA A 155 -14.65 4.52 4.96
CA ALA A 155 -14.93 5.55 5.96
C ALA A 155 -13.73 6.46 6.19
N ILE A 156 -14.03 7.72 6.49
CA ILE A 156 -13.07 8.70 7.00
C ILE A 156 -13.35 8.91 8.48
N VAL A 157 -12.34 8.75 9.29
CA VAL A 157 -12.42 9.03 10.73
C VAL A 157 -11.44 10.15 11.11
N LYS A 158 -11.71 10.83 12.20
CA LYS A 158 -10.87 11.93 12.70
C LYS A 158 -10.65 11.81 14.21
N VAL A 159 -9.42 12.00 14.65
CA VAL A 159 -9.03 12.21 16.05
C VAL A 159 -8.89 13.70 16.35
N LYS A 160 -9.00 14.07 17.63
CA LYS A 160 -8.82 15.47 18.07
C LYS A 160 -7.37 15.81 18.39
N GLU A 161 -6.59 14.80 18.75
CA GLU A 161 -5.21 14.92 19.16
C GLU A 161 -4.34 15.28 17.96
N LYS A 162 -3.25 16.01 18.23
CA LYS A 162 -2.23 16.29 17.23
C LYS A 162 -1.46 15.02 16.94
N ILE A 163 -1.39 14.64 15.69
CA ILE A 163 -0.72 13.45 15.19
C ILE A 163 0.55 13.85 14.45
N ASP A 164 1.67 13.28 14.86
CA ASP A 164 2.97 13.43 14.21
C ASP A 164 3.31 12.12 13.47
N MET A 165 2.69 11.93 12.31
CA MET A 165 2.88 10.80 11.42
C MET A 165 3.06 11.32 9.99
N PRO A 166 3.80 10.63 9.12
CA PRO A 166 3.83 10.95 7.70
C PRO A 166 2.45 10.70 7.07
N ALA A 167 1.89 11.72 6.43
CA ALA A 167 0.66 11.56 5.67
C ALA A 167 0.90 10.72 4.41
N LEU A 168 -0.10 9.94 4.03
CA LEU A 168 -0.08 9.15 2.80
C LEU A 168 -0.21 10.07 1.58
N ASN A 169 0.60 9.81 0.57
CA ASN A 169 0.42 10.39 -0.75
C ASN A 169 -0.66 9.58 -1.47
N LEU A 170 -1.68 10.25 -1.98
CA LEU A 170 -2.81 9.62 -2.66
C LEU A 170 -2.61 9.66 -4.18
N ASN A 171 -2.88 8.54 -4.85
CA ASN A 171 -3.02 8.51 -6.30
C ASN A 171 -4.45 8.05 -6.65
N LEU A 172 -5.32 9.02 -6.96
CA LEU A 172 -6.74 8.80 -7.23
C LEU A 172 -7.02 8.31 -8.65
N GLU A 173 -6.02 8.41 -9.54
CA GLU A 173 -6.14 8.07 -10.95
C GLU A 173 -5.32 6.83 -11.33
N TYR A 174 -4.88 6.06 -10.33
CA TYR A 174 -4.08 4.87 -10.59
C TYR A 174 -4.84 3.84 -11.45
N GLY A 175 -4.26 3.55 -12.59
CA GLY A 175 -4.82 2.62 -13.57
C GLY A 175 -4.43 1.18 -13.28
N PHE A 176 -5.02 0.53 -12.29
CA PHE A 176 -4.71 -0.89 -12.00
C PHE A 176 -4.69 -1.74 -13.25
N GLU A 177 -3.53 -2.29 -13.62
CA GLU A 177 -3.34 -3.18 -14.74
C GLU A 177 -3.07 -4.62 -14.25
N PHE A 178 -3.40 -5.61 -15.09
CA PHE A 178 -3.11 -7.00 -14.77
C PHE A 178 -1.62 -7.23 -14.50
N ALA A 179 -1.32 -7.94 -13.41
CA ALA A 179 0.02 -8.24 -12.92
C ALA A 179 0.82 -7.04 -12.36
N ASP A 180 0.22 -5.85 -12.21
CA ASP A 180 0.87 -4.76 -11.46
C ASP A 180 1.23 -5.23 -10.06
N PRO A 181 2.48 -5.02 -9.61
CA PRO A 181 2.85 -5.32 -8.24
C PRO A 181 2.24 -4.29 -7.30
N ILE A 182 1.73 -4.79 -6.19
CA ILE A 182 1.17 -3.99 -5.11
C ILE A 182 1.78 -4.39 -3.77
N PHE A 183 1.78 -3.44 -2.85
CA PHE A 183 2.28 -3.60 -1.50
C PHE A 183 1.17 -3.27 -0.52
N ARG A 184 0.77 -4.23 0.29
CA ARG A 184 -0.28 -4.07 1.27
C ARG A 184 0.30 -3.90 2.66
N LEU A 185 -0.14 -2.87 3.37
CA LEU A 185 0.19 -2.60 4.77
C LEU A 185 -1.08 -2.66 5.62
N GLY A 186 -1.08 -3.48 6.65
CA GLY A 186 -2.23 -3.64 7.54
C GLY A 186 -1.91 -4.43 8.80
N ASN A 187 -2.82 -4.37 9.78
CA ASN A 187 -2.71 -4.99 11.10
C ASN A 187 -3.16 -6.44 11.06
N ASP A 188 -2.36 -7.31 10.47
CA ASP A 188 -2.69 -8.72 10.33
C ASP A 188 -2.75 -9.42 11.70
N TYR A 189 -3.90 -9.99 12.02
CA TYR A 189 -4.16 -10.71 13.29
C TYR A 189 -3.84 -9.91 14.56
N SER A 190 -3.98 -8.57 14.52
CA SER A 190 -3.65 -7.69 15.65
C SER A 190 -2.18 -7.82 16.12
N LYS A 191 -1.27 -8.02 15.16
CA LYS A 191 0.18 -8.18 15.40
C LYS A 191 1.00 -6.96 14.96
N GLY A 192 0.35 -5.83 14.76
CA GLY A 192 0.95 -4.62 14.22
C GLY A 192 0.89 -4.55 12.69
N ILE A 193 1.43 -3.47 12.14
CA ILE A 193 1.40 -3.23 10.70
C ILE A 193 2.40 -4.13 9.97
N ILE A 194 1.87 -5.05 9.20
CA ILE A 194 2.63 -6.07 8.45
C ILE A 194 2.56 -5.74 6.96
N LEU A 195 3.68 -5.95 6.28
CA LEU A 195 3.78 -5.88 4.83
C LEU A 195 3.42 -7.22 4.20
N SER A 196 2.51 -7.18 3.23
CA SER A 196 2.31 -8.26 2.25
C SER A 196 2.54 -7.72 0.85
N THR A 197 3.05 -8.56 -0.02
CA THR A 197 3.22 -8.25 -1.44
C THR A 197 2.23 -9.04 -2.26
N GLY A 198 1.89 -8.54 -3.45
CA GLY A 198 0.98 -9.23 -4.33
C GLY A 198 0.91 -8.56 -5.69
N TYR A 199 -0.04 -9.03 -6.48
CA TYR A 199 -0.23 -8.57 -7.85
C TYR A 199 -1.70 -8.30 -8.12
N VAL A 200 -1.96 -7.30 -8.94
CA VAL A 200 -3.30 -7.00 -9.46
C VAL A 200 -3.76 -8.18 -10.35
N GLY A 201 -4.95 -8.67 -10.08
CA GLY A 201 -5.64 -9.66 -10.91
C GLY A 201 -6.50 -8.97 -11.95
N GLN A 202 -7.73 -8.67 -11.62
CA GLN A 202 -8.70 -8.13 -12.57
C GLN A 202 -9.56 -7.03 -11.93
N ARG A 203 -10.09 -6.15 -12.78
CA ARG A 203 -11.19 -5.27 -12.38
C ARG A 203 -12.50 -6.03 -12.43
N THR A 204 -13.30 -5.87 -11.42
CA THR A 204 -14.65 -6.46 -11.37
C THR A 204 -15.68 -5.52 -11.98
N SER A 205 -16.87 -6.05 -12.33
CA SER A 205 -17.98 -5.26 -12.89
C SER A 205 -18.48 -4.17 -11.94
N ASN A 206 -18.34 -4.36 -10.63
CA ASN A 206 -18.68 -3.36 -9.60
C ASN A 206 -17.52 -2.40 -9.24
N LYS A 207 -16.50 -2.29 -10.08
CA LYS A 207 -15.37 -1.37 -9.95
C LYS A 207 -14.40 -1.67 -8.78
N LEU A 208 -14.45 -2.84 -8.20
CA LEU A 208 -13.42 -3.34 -7.32
C LEU A 208 -12.27 -3.94 -8.14
N VAL A 209 -11.15 -4.16 -7.48
CA VAL A 209 -9.97 -4.82 -8.07
C VAL A 209 -9.68 -6.07 -7.27
N THR A 210 -9.47 -7.18 -7.95
CA THR A 210 -9.01 -8.41 -7.31
C THR A 210 -7.51 -8.45 -7.28
N CYS A 211 -6.93 -8.93 -6.20
CA CYS A 211 -5.50 -9.04 -6.04
C CYS A 211 -5.12 -10.40 -5.43
N LEU A 212 -4.01 -10.94 -5.89
CA LEU A 212 -3.35 -12.07 -5.23
C LEU A 212 -2.44 -11.51 -4.15
N THR A 213 -2.97 -11.39 -2.94
CA THR A 213 -2.25 -11.01 -1.73
C THR A 213 -2.98 -11.57 -0.51
N ASP A 214 -2.25 -12.00 0.49
CA ASP A 214 -2.86 -12.61 1.67
C ASP A 214 -3.86 -11.66 2.35
N GLY A 215 -5.10 -12.14 2.53
CA GLY A 215 -6.20 -11.39 3.14
C GLY A 215 -6.49 -11.87 4.56
N HIS A 216 -5.66 -11.49 5.53
CA HIS A 216 -5.87 -11.88 6.92
C HIS A 216 -6.81 -10.93 7.67
N PRO A 217 -7.48 -11.38 8.75
CA PRO A 217 -8.27 -10.51 9.60
C PRO A 217 -7.43 -9.34 10.14
N GLY A 218 -8.00 -8.15 10.15
CA GLY A 218 -7.34 -6.93 10.62
C GLY A 218 -6.72 -6.07 9.53
N VAL A 219 -6.49 -6.60 8.33
CA VAL A 219 -5.92 -5.83 7.21
C VAL A 219 -6.92 -4.85 6.60
N SER A 220 -8.21 -5.09 6.78
CA SER A 220 -9.28 -4.20 6.28
C SER A 220 -9.05 -2.75 6.69
N GLY A 221 -9.13 -1.83 5.73
CA GLY A 221 -8.84 -0.40 5.92
C GLY A 221 -7.36 -0.03 5.94
N GLY A 222 -6.46 -0.98 5.77
CA GLY A 222 -5.04 -0.74 5.52
C GLY A 222 -4.80 -0.08 4.17
N GLY A 223 -3.55 -0.03 3.74
CA GLY A 223 -3.16 0.56 2.46
C GLY A 223 -2.76 -0.46 1.43
N VAL A 224 -3.17 -0.20 0.20
CA VAL A 224 -2.56 -0.78 -1.00
C VAL A 224 -1.74 0.30 -1.66
N LEU A 225 -0.44 0.09 -1.74
CA LEU A 225 0.52 1.02 -2.31
C LEU A 225 1.01 0.51 -3.66
N ASN A 226 1.25 1.43 -4.58
CA ASN A 226 1.98 1.18 -5.81
C ASN A 226 3.51 1.16 -5.57
N ARG A 227 4.31 1.01 -6.62
CA ARG A 227 5.78 1.01 -6.56
C ARG A 227 6.39 2.32 -6.07
N ASP A 228 5.68 3.43 -6.24
CA ASP A 228 6.11 4.77 -5.82
C ASP A 228 5.70 5.07 -4.37
N GLY A 229 5.08 4.10 -3.68
CA GLY A 229 4.61 4.23 -2.29
C GLY A 229 3.41 5.15 -2.14
N GLU A 230 2.67 5.38 -3.22
CA GLU A 230 1.41 6.11 -3.18
C GLU A 230 0.27 5.17 -2.80
N LEU A 231 -0.65 5.64 -1.98
CA LEU A 231 -1.88 4.93 -1.67
C LEU A 231 -2.79 4.95 -2.91
N VAL A 232 -3.12 3.77 -3.42
CA VAL A 232 -3.97 3.58 -4.61
C VAL A 232 -5.31 2.93 -4.28
N GLY A 233 -5.43 2.31 -3.12
CA GLY A 233 -6.66 1.64 -2.68
C GLY A 233 -6.58 1.16 -1.24
N ILE A 234 -7.69 0.60 -0.77
CA ILE A 234 -7.79 -0.05 0.54
C ILE A 234 -8.31 -1.48 0.39
N PRO A 235 -7.78 -2.45 1.14
CA PRO A 235 -8.33 -3.80 1.19
C PRO A 235 -9.65 -3.79 1.95
N ILE A 236 -10.71 -4.34 1.36
CA ILE A 236 -12.06 -4.34 1.92
C ILE A 236 -12.59 -5.74 2.22
N GLY A 237 -11.88 -6.77 1.82
CA GLY A 237 -12.32 -8.14 2.06
C GLY A 237 -11.54 -9.14 1.23
N ARG A 238 -11.94 -10.39 1.36
CA ARG A 238 -11.32 -11.52 0.66
C ARG A 238 -12.39 -12.42 0.05
N MET A 239 -11.99 -13.27 -0.88
CA MET A 239 -12.86 -14.33 -1.38
C MET A 239 -13.10 -15.35 -0.27
N GLN A 240 -14.35 -15.73 -0.08
CA GLN A 240 -14.70 -16.76 0.88
C GLN A 240 -14.01 -18.09 0.52
N GLY A 241 -13.30 -18.66 1.48
CA GLY A 241 -12.54 -19.90 1.27
C GLY A 241 -11.14 -19.73 0.67
N ASP A 242 -10.74 -18.55 0.21
CA ASP A 242 -9.39 -18.31 -0.28
C ASP A 242 -8.75 -17.04 0.35
N TYR A 243 -7.81 -17.27 1.26
CA TYR A 243 -7.10 -16.20 1.95
C TYR A 243 -6.12 -15.42 1.06
N ARG A 244 -5.74 -15.97 -0.08
CA ARG A 244 -4.79 -15.34 -1.02
C ARG A 244 -5.46 -14.44 -2.03
N PHE A 245 -6.78 -14.35 -2.01
CA PHE A 245 -7.54 -13.57 -2.96
C PHE A 245 -8.28 -12.44 -2.25
N SER A 246 -7.80 -11.22 -2.44
CA SER A 246 -8.32 -10.01 -1.79
C SER A 246 -9.06 -9.13 -2.77
N PHE A 247 -10.06 -8.40 -2.25
CA PHE A 247 -10.73 -7.31 -2.95
C PHE A 247 -10.18 -5.97 -2.46
N ILE A 248 -9.79 -5.15 -3.42
CA ILE A 248 -9.27 -3.81 -3.21
C ILE A 248 -10.32 -2.82 -3.71
N LEU A 249 -10.61 -1.83 -2.90
CA LEU A 249 -11.39 -0.67 -3.26
C LEU A 249 -10.43 0.42 -3.75
N PRO A 250 -10.42 0.75 -5.06
CA PRO A 250 -9.64 1.87 -5.59
C PRO A 250 -10.02 3.18 -4.93
N LEU A 251 -9.06 4.08 -4.74
CA LEU A 251 -9.35 5.41 -4.24
C LEU A 251 -10.15 6.22 -5.26
N ARG A 252 -11.03 7.09 -4.76
CA ARG A 252 -11.86 7.98 -5.56
C ARG A 252 -11.98 9.34 -4.88
N ALA A 253 -12.03 10.41 -5.65
CA ALA A 253 -12.09 11.79 -5.15
C ALA A 253 -13.26 12.03 -4.18
N GLU A 254 -14.40 11.35 -4.39
CA GLU A 254 -15.56 11.47 -3.53
C GLU A 254 -15.33 11.04 -2.07
N MET A 255 -14.36 10.12 -1.83
CA MET A 255 -14.03 9.65 -0.47
C MET A 255 -13.40 10.75 0.39
N PHE A 256 -12.82 11.78 -0.24
CA PHE A 256 -12.03 12.81 0.44
C PHE A 256 -12.71 14.17 0.52
N ARG A 257 -13.96 14.29 0.04
CA ARG A 257 -14.70 15.58 0.01
C ARG A 257 -14.82 16.29 1.36
N LYS A 258 -14.76 15.55 2.48
CA LYS A 258 -14.81 16.11 3.83
C LYS A 258 -13.45 16.19 4.53
N VAL A 259 -12.37 15.96 3.78
CA VAL A 259 -10.98 16.10 4.26
C VAL A 259 -10.44 17.44 3.76
N GLY A 260 -10.52 18.47 4.62
CA GLY A 260 -10.41 19.87 4.20
C GLY A 260 -9.11 20.27 3.49
N HIS A 261 -7.98 19.59 3.75
CA HIS A 261 -6.68 19.89 3.12
C HIS A 261 -6.41 19.07 1.85
N LEU A 262 -7.32 18.17 1.47
CA LEU A 262 -7.23 17.36 0.25
C LEU A 262 -8.22 17.82 -0.84
N ASN A 263 -8.96 18.90 -0.59
CA ASN A 263 -9.91 19.53 -1.51
C ASN A 263 -9.27 20.68 -2.28
#